data_e9cbf1ab3c1de36ed06f07e75a7b15b0
#
_entry.id   e9cbf1ab3c1de36ed06f07e75a7b15b0
#
_cell.length_a   1.000
_cell.length_b   1.000
_cell.length_c   1.000
_cell.angle_alpha   90.00
_cell.angle_beta   90.00
_cell.angle_gamma   90.00
#
_symmetry.space_group_name_H-M   'P 1'
#
loop_
_entity.id
_entity.type
_entity.pdbx_description
1 polymer ?
#
loop_
_entity_poly.entity_id
_entity_poly.type
_entity_poly.pdbx_seq_one_letter_code
_entity_poly.pdbx_strand_id
1 'polypeptide(L)'
;MDKGKIKNIIIIVLLLVNVFLAALVIADSARSGVCDAAAERSLLQALQAGGITVDDASVLNIRAIPACALTRNLSREKRLVAAVLGSVDSQDQGGNIVMYYGKNGQACFRGTGDFEILMENDSVPAGSDLAETSRAFLKKLGIDMDAAAATVRSGSSSVVTAVCRYADRPIVNCVVKLTFSETNLLLVTGTCPLTAVRENAGSAALDPSTAVMRLLDYLDSSGYVCSRITDISHCYKMDAAASGEGTLTPLWHFSTDVGEFYLNGITGKAETVTQNN
;
A
#
# COMPACT_ATOMS: atom_id res chain seq x y z
N MET A 1 -51.85 -3.08 31.40
CA MET A 1 -50.66 -3.92 31.03
C MET A 1 -49.47 -3.41 31.81
N ASP A 2 -48.82 -4.31 32.55
CA ASP A 2 -47.75 -3.95 33.50
C ASP A 2 -46.48 -3.50 32.71
N LYS A 3 -46.03 -2.26 32.91
CA LYS A 3 -44.85 -1.69 32.18
C LYS A 3 -43.62 -2.56 32.34
N GLY A 4 -43.48 -3.30 33.44
CA GLY A 4 -42.39 -4.24 33.66
C GLY A 4 -42.44 -5.47 32.75
N LYS A 5 -43.62 -6.01 32.45
CA LYS A 5 -43.77 -7.16 31.53
C LYS A 5 -43.46 -6.80 30.10
N ILE A 6 -43.84 -5.60 29.65
CA ILE A 6 -43.52 -5.12 28.30
C ILE A 6 -42.01 -4.94 28.13
N LYS A 7 -41.31 -4.34 29.11
CA LYS A 7 -39.86 -4.18 29.12
C LYS A 7 -39.14 -5.52 29.00
N ASN A 8 -39.56 -6.52 29.77
CA ASN A 8 -38.94 -7.85 29.73
C ASN A 8 -39.18 -8.56 28.39
N ILE A 9 -40.35 -8.41 27.78
CA ILE A 9 -40.64 -8.97 26.45
C ILE A 9 -39.71 -8.31 25.39
N ILE A 10 -39.53 -7.00 25.42
CA ILE A 10 -38.64 -6.28 24.48
C ILE A 10 -37.21 -6.75 24.67
N ILE A 11 -36.72 -6.92 25.90
CA ILE A 11 -35.35 -7.41 26.15
C ILE A 11 -35.17 -8.84 25.62
N ILE A 12 -36.16 -9.73 25.84
CA ILE A 12 -36.09 -11.11 25.32
C ILE A 12 -36.08 -11.14 23.79
N VAL A 13 -36.92 -10.34 23.13
CA VAL A 13 -36.95 -10.24 21.67
C VAL A 13 -35.62 -9.70 21.12
N LEU A 14 -35.07 -8.66 21.74
CA LEU A 14 -33.77 -8.10 21.34
C LEU A 14 -32.64 -9.13 21.52
N LEU A 15 -32.65 -9.90 22.58
CA LEU A 15 -31.67 -10.95 22.84
C LEU A 15 -31.78 -12.08 21.83
N LEU A 16 -32.99 -12.52 21.48
CA LEU A 16 -33.23 -13.53 20.45
C LEU A 16 -32.77 -13.05 19.07
N VAL A 17 -33.02 -11.80 18.69
CA VAL A 17 -32.57 -11.23 17.44
C VAL A 17 -31.02 -11.18 17.37
N ASN A 18 -30.38 -10.77 18.48
CA ASN A 18 -28.90 -10.73 18.50
C ASN A 18 -28.29 -12.14 18.43
N VAL A 19 -28.87 -13.13 19.14
CA VAL A 19 -28.40 -14.53 19.03
C VAL A 19 -28.62 -15.08 17.63
N PHE A 20 -29.76 -14.79 16.99
CA PHE A 20 -30.01 -15.19 15.62
C PHE A 20 -29.03 -14.56 14.62
N LEU A 21 -28.77 -13.25 14.75
CA LEU A 21 -27.76 -12.57 13.91
C LEU A 21 -26.36 -13.12 14.12
N ALA A 22 -25.97 -13.38 15.38
CA ALA A 22 -24.69 -14.02 15.68
C ALA A 22 -24.58 -15.43 15.06
N ALA A 23 -25.64 -16.23 15.13
CA ALA A 23 -25.67 -17.55 14.50
C ALA A 23 -25.56 -17.49 12.96
N LEU A 24 -26.20 -16.49 12.33
CA LEU A 24 -26.05 -16.27 10.88
C LEU A 24 -24.62 -15.89 10.49
N VAL A 25 -23.98 -14.98 11.24
CA VAL A 25 -22.59 -14.57 10.99
C VAL A 25 -21.62 -15.75 11.17
N ILE A 26 -21.82 -16.56 12.22
CA ILE A 26 -21.00 -17.76 12.45
C ILE A 26 -21.21 -18.79 11.33
N ALA A 27 -22.45 -19.01 10.90
CA ALA A 27 -22.76 -19.95 9.82
C ALA A 27 -22.19 -19.50 8.48
N ASP A 28 -22.22 -18.20 8.19
CA ASP A 28 -21.63 -17.63 6.98
C ASP A 28 -20.08 -17.73 7.00
N SER A 29 -19.46 -17.39 8.12
CA SER A 29 -18.02 -17.54 8.32
C SER A 29 -17.55 -19.00 8.21
N ALA A 30 -18.32 -19.95 8.76
CA ALA A 30 -18.00 -21.37 8.66
C ALA A 30 -18.15 -21.91 7.23
N ARG A 31 -19.17 -21.44 6.49
CA ARG A 31 -19.34 -21.79 5.07
C ARG A 31 -18.22 -21.23 4.19
N SER A 32 -17.84 -19.98 4.41
CA SER A 32 -16.72 -19.37 3.68
C SER A 32 -15.44 -20.15 3.89
N GLY A 33 -15.08 -20.50 5.12
CA GLY A 33 -13.87 -21.24 5.42
C GLY A 33 -13.83 -22.66 4.82
N VAL A 34 -14.96 -23.36 4.70
CA VAL A 34 -15.04 -24.68 4.05
C VAL A 34 -14.95 -24.56 2.53
N CYS A 35 -15.57 -23.54 1.94
CA CYS A 35 -15.45 -23.25 0.51
C CYS A 35 -14.03 -22.88 0.12
N ASP A 36 -13.36 -22.05 0.94
CA ASP A 36 -11.98 -21.62 0.71
C ASP A 36 -11.01 -22.81 0.71
N ALA A 37 -11.13 -23.73 1.69
CA ALA A 37 -10.27 -24.92 1.77
C ALA A 37 -10.49 -25.93 0.62
N ALA A 38 -11.70 -26.01 0.08
CA ALA A 38 -11.99 -26.85 -1.08
C ALA A 38 -11.44 -26.23 -2.38
N ALA A 39 -11.57 -24.93 -2.52
CA ALA A 39 -11.04 -24.16 -3.65
C ALA A 39 -9.50 -24.23 -3.67
N GLU A 40 -8.84 -24.06 -2.51
CA GLU A 40 -7.40 -24.19 -2.35
C GLU A 40 -6.88 -25.55 -2.80
N ARG A 41 -7.51 -26.65 -2.34
CA ARG A 41 -7.10 -28.02 -2.75
C ARG A 41 -7.27 -28.22 -4.24
N SER A 42 -8.37 -27.77 -4.82
CA SER A 42 -8.62 -27.88 -6.26
C SER A 42 -7.59 -27.08 -7.06
N LEU A 43 -7.21 -25.89 -6.58
CA LEU A 43 -6.17 -25.08 -7.20
C LEU A 43 -4.80 -25.76 -7.13
N LEU A 44 -4.41 -26.30 -5.96
CA LEU A 44 -3.15 -27.03 -5.80
C LEU A 44 -3.09 -28.25 -6.74
N GLN A 45 -4.19 -28.99 -6.87
CA GLN A 45 -4.27 -30.12 -7.82
C GLN A 45 -4.13 -29.65 -9.27
N ALA A 46 -4.76 -28.54 -9.64
CA ALA A 46 -4.65 -27.98 -10.99
C ALA A 46 -3.22 -27.50 -11.29
N LEU A 47 -2.56 -26.83 -10.34
CA LEU A 47 -1.16 -26.42 -10.46
C LEU A 47 -0.23 -27.61 -10.63
N GLN A 48 -0.37 -28.64 -9.79
CA GLN A 48 0.42 -29.89 -9.87
C GLN A 48 0.20 -30.63 -11.19
N ALA A 49 -1.03 -30.69 -11.68
CA ALA A 49 -1.35 -31.27 -12.99
C ALA A 49 -0.71 -30.50 -14.15
N GLY A 50 -0.53 -29.18 -13.99
CA GLY A 50 0.21 -28.30 -14.90
C GLY A 50 1.74 -28.33 -14.71
N GLY A 51 2.25 -29.13 -13.77
CA GLY A 51 3.69 -29.23 -13.48
C GLY A 51 4.22 -28.04 -12.66
N ILE A 52 3.35 -27.25 -12.04
CA ILE A 52 3.73 -26.09 -11.24
C ILE A 52 3.67 -26.44 -9.75
N THR A 53 4.73 -26.15 -9.05
CA THR A 53 4.84 -26.31 -7.58
C THR A 53 4.69 -24.97 -6.87
N VAL A 54 4.12 -24.99 -5.66
CA VAL A 54 4.06 -23.85 -4.76
C VAL A 54 4.86 -24.17 -3.52
N ASP A 55 5.82 -23.32 -3.16
CA ASP A 55 6.75 -23.61 -2.05
C ASP A 55 6.04 -23.64 -0.69
N ASP A 56 5.09 -22.72 -0.49
CA ASP A 56 4.25 -22.67 0.71
C ASP A 56 2.78 -22.55 0.34
N ALA A 57 1.99 -23.59 0.59
CA ALA A 57 0.56 -23.58 0.32
C ALA A 57 -0.20 -22.51 1.13
N SER A 58 0.34 -22.04 2.26
CA SER A 58 -0.30 -21.01 3.08
C SER A 58 -0.44 -19.66 2.35
N VAL A 59 0.40 -19.40 1.33
CA VAL A 59 0.29 -18.18 0.49
C VAL A 59 -1.00 -18.13 -0.33
N LEU A 60 -1.71 -19.25 -0.50
CA LEU A 60 -3.01 -19.29 -1.17
C LEU A 60 -4.17 -18.87 -0.26
N ASN A 61 -3.94 -18.73 1.04
CA ASN A 61 -4.94 -18.30 2.02
C ASN A 61 -4.95 -16.78 2.29
N ILE A 62 -4.27 -16.00 1.46
CA ILE A 62 -4.19 -14.56 1.60
C ILE A 62 -5.53 -13.93 1.18
N ARG A 63 -6.13 -13.14 2.06
CA ARG A 63 -7.37 -12.42 1.74
C ARG A 63 -7.09 -11.27 0.79
N ALA A 64 -7.95 -11.12 -0.22
CA ALA A 64 -7.93 -9.97 -1.11
C ALA A 64 -8.04 -8.65 -0.35
N ILE A 65 -7.37 -7.61 -0.84
CA ILE A 65 -7.36 -6.28 -0.24
C ILE A 65 -8.20 -5.30 -1.07
N PRO A 66 -8.86 -4.32 -0.42
CA PRO A 66 -9.71 -3.36 -1.12
C PRO A 66 -8.88 -2.33 -1.88
N ALA A 67 -9.47 -1.77 -2.94
CA ALA A 67 -8.98 -0.53 -3.51
C ALA A 67 -9.24 0.64 -2.57
N CYS A 68 -8.38 1.66 -2.61
CA CYS A 68 -8.52 2.84 -1.77
C CYS A 68 -8.58 4.11 -2.62
N ALA A 69 -9.48 5.03 -2.26
CA ALA A 69 -9.52 6.36 -2.85
C ALA A 69 -8.58 7.30 -2.09
N LEU A 70 -7.87 8.12 -2.84
CA LEU A 70 -6.97 9.16 -2.35
C LEU A 70 -7.57 10.52 -2.65
N THR A 71 -7.61 11.40 -1.65
CA THR A 71 -8.03 12.79 -1.85
C THR A 71 -7.04 13.70 -1.15
N ARG A 72 -6.43 14.62 -1.89
CA ARG A 72 -5.46 15.57 -1.35
C ARG A 72 -6.08 16.42 -0.25
N ASN A 73 -5.40 16.53 0.87
CA ASN A 73 -5.82 17.35 2.01
C ASN A 73 -4.72 18.36 2.37
N LEU A 74 -4.85 19.57 1.87
CA LEU A 74 -3.85 20.65 2.06
C LEU A 74 -3.62 21.01 3.53
N SER A 75 -4.64 20.93 4.39
CA SER A 75 -4.48 21.19 5.83
C SER A 75 -3.65 20.10 6.51
N ARG A 76 -3.81 18.85 6.13
CA ARG A 76 -2.99 17.74 6.62
C ARG A 76 -1.57 17.86 6.07
N GLU A 77 -1.42 18.09 4.77
CA GLU A 77 -0.14 18.29 4.08
C GLU A 77 0.67 19.40 4.76
N LYS A 78 0.09 20.57 4.98
CA LYS A 78 0.74 21.70 5.68
C LYS A 78 1.23 21.31 7.08
N ARG A 79 0.43 20.56 7.84
CA ARG A 79 0.83 20.11 9.19
C ARG A 79 2.02 19.13 9.14
N LEU A 80 2.03 18.20 8.19
CA LEU A 80 3.11 17.23 8.02
C LEU A 80 4.40 17.92 7.58
N VAL A 81 4.30 18.85 6.63
CA VAL A 81 5.44 19.65 6.16
C VAL A 81 5.99 20.52 7.29
N ALA A 82 5.14 21.13 8.10
CA ALA A 82 5.56 21.91 9.27
C ALA A 82 6.32 21.07 10.32
N ALA A 83 6.06 19.77 10.40
CA ALA A 83 6.79 18.89 11.33
C ALA A 83 8.28 18.71 10.95
N VAL A 84 8.64 18.95 9.69
CA VAL A 84 10.04 18.84 9.19
C VAL A 84 10.66 20.19 8.88
N LEU A 85 9.90 21.14 8.33
CA LEU A 85 10.41 22.47 7.98
C LEU A 85 10.26 23.52 9.10
N GLY A 86 9.59 23.18 10.20
CA GLY A 86 9.18 24.15 11.22
C GLY A 86 7.88 24.87 10.82
N SER A 87 7.61 26.03 11.44
CA SER A 87 6.45 26.85 11.01
C SER A 87 6.58 27.20 9.53
N VAL A 88 5.51 26.93 8.74
CA VAL A 88 5.54 27.13 7.29
C VAL A 88 4.49 28.13 6.82
N ASP A 89 4.90 29.00 5.89
CA ASP A 89 4.05 29.74 5.00
C ASP A 89 3.79 28.90 3.75
N SER A 90 2.59 29.02 3.17
CA SER A 90 2.20 28.26 1.97
C SER A 90 1.75 29.19 0.86
N GLN A 91 2.21 28.93 -0.35
CA GLN A 91 1.86 29.65 -1.56
C GLN A 91 1.30 28.68 -2.60
N ASP A 92 0.04 28.87 -2.99
CA ASP A 92 -0.58 28.13 -4.09
C ASP A 92 -0.10 28.71 -5.42
N GLN A 93 0.49 27.88 -6.25
CA GLN A 93 0.99 28.25 -7.60
C GLN A 93 -0.05 27.96 -8.69
N GLY A 94 -1.22 27.45 -8.31
CA GLY A 94 -2.20 26.92 -9.25
C GLY A 94 -1.87 25.52 -9.75
N GLY A 95 -2.79 24.87 -10.47
CA GLY A 95 -2.57 23.52 -11.01
C GLY A 95 -2.29 22.42 -9.97
N ASN A 96 -2.80 22.57 -8.73
CA ASN A 96 -2.51 21.71 -7.61
C ASN A 96 -1.02 21.66 -7.19
N ILE A 97 -0.28 22.75 -7.41
CA ILE A 97 1.10 22.93 -6.97
C ILE A 97 1.10 23.89 -5.79
N VAL A 98 1.63 23.45 -4.66
CA VAL A 98 1.75 24.26 -3.45
C VAL A 98 3.21 24.27 -3.00
N MET A 99 3.72 25.49 -2.78
CA MET A 99 5.03 25.74 -2.18
C MET A 99 4.86 26.00 -0.69
N TYR A 100 5.77 25.44 0.10
CA TYR A 100 5.88 25.66 1.54
C TYR A 100 7.26 26.20 1.85
N TYR A 101 7.33 27.27 2.64
CA TYR A 101 8.56 27.92 3.07
C TYR A 101 8.63 27.87 4.59
N GLY A 102 9.67 27.26 5.13
CA GLY A 102 9.91 27.13 6.56
C GLY A 102 11.33 27.51 6.94
N LYS A 103 11.62 27.53 8.25
CA LYS A 103 12.97 27.84 8.77
C LYS A 103 14.00 26.80 8.31
N ASN A 104 13.63 25.55 8.19
CA ASN A 104 14.53 24.44 7.89
C ASN A 104 14.61 24.10 6.40
N GLY A 105 13.97 24.87 5.52
CA GLY A 105 13.98 24.66 4.08
C GLY A 105 12.69 25.01 3.39
N GLN A 106 12.53 24.51 2.17
CA GLN A 106 11.35 24.69 1.36
C GLN A 106 10.86 23.37 0.76
N ALA A 107 9.57 23.31 0.44
CA ALA A 107 8.98 22.12 -0.18
C ALA A 107 8.01 22.51 -1.31
N CYS A 108 7.99 21.69 -2.35
CA CYS A 108 7.02 21.76 -3.44
C CYS A 108 6.22 20.46 -3.47
N PHE A 109 4.90 20.56 -3.42
CA PHE A 109 3.99 19.42 -3.53
C PHE A 109 3.10 19.58 -4.75
N ARG A 110 2.95 18.51 -5.53
CA ARG A 110 2.20 18.49 -6.79
C ARG A 110 1.18 17.35 -6.78
N GLY A 111 -0.02 17.62 -7.27
CA GLY A 111 -1.04 16.58 -7.44
C GLY A 111 -1.34 15.80 -6.16
N THR A 112 -1.42 14.49 -6.27
CA THR A 112 -1.84 13.59 -5.18
C THR A 112 -0.70 13.13 -4.28
N GLY A 113 0.57 13.35 -4.64
CA GLY A 113 1.65 12.85 -3.80
C GLY A 113 3.05 13.00 -4.34
N ASP A 114 3.24 13.71 -5.45
CA ASP A 114 4.57 14.05 -5.96
C ASP A 114 5.14 15.23 -5.17
N PHE A 115 6.38 15.12 -4.69
CA PHE A 115 6.98 16.16 -3.87
C PHE A 115 8.51 16.26 -3.97
N GLU A 116 8.98 17.44 -3.65
CA GLU A 116 10.39 17.79 -3.49
C GLU A 116 10.56 18.66 -2.25
N ILE A 117 11.50 18.31 -1.38
CA ILE A 117 11.82 19.07 -0.16
C ILE A 117 13.32 19.38 -0.18
N LEU A 118 13.66 20.64 -0.25
CA LEU A 118 15.03 21.13 -0.13
C LEU A 118 15.26 21.57 1.31
N MET A 119 16.27 20.97 1.95
CA MET A 119 16.62 21.26 3.34
C MET A 119 17.68 22.34 3.43
N GLU A 120 17.55 23.23 4.41
CA GLU A 120 18.63 24.14 4.77
C GLU A 120 19.79 23.39 5.45
N ASN A 121 21.01 23.90 5.28
CA ASN A 121 22.17 23.32 5.91
C ASN A 121 22.00 23.23 7.43
N ASP A 122 22.52 22.16 8.01
CA ASP A 122 22.50 21.87 9.43
C ASP A 122 21.10 21.66 10.06
N SER A 123 20.05 21.59 9.25
CA SER A 123 18.68 21.35 9.74
C SER A 123 18.41 19.89 10.12
N VAL A 124 19.00 18.95 9.40
CA VAL A 124 18.90 17.49 9.67
C VAL A 124 20.25 16.83 9.49
N PRO A 125 20.98 16.55 10.59
CA PRO A 125 22.27 15.85 10.54
C PRO A 125 22.15 14.44 9.95
N ALA A 126 23.15 14.03 9.18
CA ALA A 126 23.15 12.74 8.50
C ALA A 126 23.16 11.52 9.45
N GLY A 127 23.64 11.67 10.68
CA GLY A 127 23.77 10.56 11.61
C GLY A 127 24.74 9.45 11.14
N SER A 128 24.94 8.44 11.99
CA SER A 128 25.79 7.28 11.65
C SER A 128 25.08 6.25 10.79
N ASP A 129 23.75 6.16 10.90
CA ASP A 129 22.87 5.29 10.09
C ASP A 129 21.90 6.17 9.29
N LEU A 130 22.16 6.25 7.98
CA LEU A 130 21.35 7.04 7.04
C LEU A 130 19.95 6.45 6.85
N ALA A 131 19.80 5.12 6.93
CA ALA A 131 18.50 4.48 6.79
C ALA A 131 17.60 4.79 8.00
N GLU A 132 18.17 4.79 9.22
CA GLU A 132 17.44 5.17 10.43
C GLU A 132 17.07 6.66 10.42
N THR A 133 18.02 7.52 10.04
CA THR A 133 17.77 8.97 9.88
C THR A 133 16.66 9.23 8.86
N SER A 134 16.69 8.54 7.73
CA SER A 134 15.66 8.63 6.69
C SER A 134 14.30 8.20 7.20
N ARG A 135 14.24 7.07 7.92
CA ARG A 135 13.00 6.56 8.51
C ARG A 135 12.41 7.55 9.51
N ALA A 136 13.25 8.11 10.39
CA ALA A 136 12.82 9.09 11.37
C ALA A 136 12.30 10.38 10.72
N PHE A 137 12.93 10.82 9.62
CA PHE A 137 12.49 11.98 8.84
C PHE A 137 11.15 11.72 8.16
N LEU A 138 11.03 10.62 7.41
CA LEU A 138 9.82 10.26 6.67
C LEU A 138 8.63 10.01 7.60
N LYS A 139 8.88 9.44 8.78
CA LYS A 139 7.83 9.27 9.81
C LYS A 139 7.23 10.61 10.26
N LYS A 140 8.01 11.69 10.35
CA LYS A 140 7.49 13.04 10.65
C LYS A 140 6.57 13.55 9.52
N LEU A 141 6.86 13.17 8.27
CA LEU A 141 6.01 13.44 7.11
C LEU A 141 4.78 12.51 7.02
N GLY A 142 4.64 11.57 7.96
CA GLY A 142 3.57 10.58 7.93
C GLY A 142 3.72 9.54 6.84
N ILE A 143 4.95 9.36 6.33
CA ILE A 143 5.31 8.34 5.34
C ILE A 143 5.87 7.13 6.08
N ASP A 144 5.25 5.99 5.89
CA ASP A 144 5.79 4.70 6.27
C ASP A 144 6.63 4.14 5.12
N MET A 145 7.82 3.61 5.45
CA MET A 145 8.77 3.09 4.46
C MET A 145 9.19 1.67 4.79
N ASP A 146 9.60 0.94 3.76
CA ASP A 146 10.16 -0.39 3.94
C ASP A 146 11.46 -0.34 4.78
N ALA A 147 11.68 -1.39 5.57
CA ALA A 147 12.90 -1.58 6.34
C ALA A 147 14.14 -1.81 5.44
N ALA A 148 13.93 -2.32 4.23
CA ALA A 148 14.97 -2.64 3.26
C ALA A 148 15.36 -1.45 2.37
N ALA A 149 15.47 -0.24 2.95
CA ALA A 149 15.93 0.93 2.20
C ALA A 149 17.35 0.72 1.63
N ALA A 150 17.49 0.85 0.33
CA ALA A 150 18.79 0.78 -0.34
C ALA A 150 19.57 2.08 -0.15
N THR A 151 20.85 1.99 0.23
CA THR A 151 21.75 3.14 0.32
C THR A 151 22.84 3.04 -0.73
N VAL A 152 22.92 4.03 -1.60
CA VAL A 152 23.97 4.13 -2.63
C VAL A 152 24.85 5.34 -2.33
N ARG A 153 26.16 5.14 -2.31
CA ARG A 153 27.15 6.23 -2.16
C ARG A 153 27.72 6.61 -3.52
N SER A 154 27.76 7.89 -3.80
CA SER A 154 28.36 8.45 -5.00
C SER A 154 29.22 9.67 -4.64
N GLY A 155 30.54 9.50 -4.57
CA GLY A 155 31.46 10.54 -4.12
C GLY A 155 31.19 10.95 -2.67
N SER A 156 31.00 12.26 -2.46
CA SER A 156 30.66 12.86 -1.15
C SER A 156 29.15 12.81 -0.82
N SER A 157 28.32 12.26 -1.70
CA SER A 157 26.88 12.19 -1.50
C SER A 157 26.43 10.75 -1.28
N SER A 158 25.40 10.58 -0.48
CA SER A 158 24.73 9.30 -0.25
C SER A 158 23.23 9.45 -0.55
N VAL A 159 22.65 8.48 -1.23
CA VAL A 159 21.22 8.46 -1.53
C VAL A 159 20.59 7.24 -0.87
N VAL A 160 19.58 7.47 -0.03
CA VAL A 160 18.72 6.42 0.53
C VAL A 160 17.45 6.37 -0.29
N THR A 161 17.16 5.21 -0.85
CA THR A 161 15.94 4.96 -1.63
C THR A 161 15.01 4.05 -0.83
N ALA A 162 13.78 4.45 -0.67
CA ALA A 162 12.77 3.73 0.11
C ALA A 162 11.45 3.63 -0.65
N VAL A 163 10.81 2.46 -0.57
CA VAL A 163 9.45 2.24 -1.07
C VAL A 163 8.46 2.62 0.03
N CYS A 164 7.46 3.42 -0.31
CA CYS A 164 6.38 3.80 0.61
C CYS A 164 5.45 2.62 0.89
N ARG A 165 4.85 2.60 2.09
CA ARG A 165 3.91 1.56 2.51
C ARG A 165 2.56 2.14 2.92
N TYR A 166 1.53 1.33 2.75
CA TYR A 166 0.19 1.57 3.28
C TYR A 166 -0.37 0.27 3.85
N ALA A 167 -0.84 0.31 5.10
CA ALA A 167 -1.37 -0.87 5.82
C ALA A 167 -0.42 -2.08 5.73
N ASP A 168 0.87 -1.87 6.04
CA ASP A 168 1.96 -2.86 6.00
C ASP A 168 2.23 -3.49 4.61
N ARG A 169 1.76 -2.86 3.55
CA ARG A 169 1.98 -3.31 2.16
C ARG A 169 2.72 -2.25 1.34
N PRO A 170 3.67 -2.65 0.48
CA PRO A 170 4.39 -1.71 -0.36
C PRO A 170 3.46 -1.09 -1.41
N ILE A 171 3.70 0.19 -1.71
CA ILE A 171 3.11 0.86 -2.87
C ILE A 171 4.21 0.89 -3.94
N VAL A 172 4.18 -0.07 -4.85
CA VAL A 172 5.33 -0.45 -5.71
C VAL A 172 5.86 0.66 -6.62
N ASN A 173 5.06 1.65 -6.94
CA ASN A 173 5.47 2.82 -7.73
C ASN A 173 5.63 4.09 -6.90
N CYS A 174 5.57 4.00 -5.57
CA CYS A 174 5.79 5.13 -4.67
C CYS A 174 7.16 5.00 -4.01
N VAL A 175 8.13 5.70 -4.57
CA VAL A 175 9.52 5.69 -4.13
C VAL A 175 9.91 7.08 -3.65
N VAL A 176 10.63 7.13 -2.54
CA VAL A 176 11.21 8.36 -1.98
C VAL A 176 12.72 8.22 -1.94
N LYS A 177 13.42 9.24 -2.40
CA LYS A 177 14.88 9.34 -2.39
C LYS A 177 15.29 10.47 -1.45
N LEU A 178 16.18 10.15 -0.51
CA LEU A 178 16.76 11.12 0.42
C LEU A 178 18.25 11.24 0.08
N THR A 179 18.66 12.45 -0.31
CA THR A 179 20.04 12.74 -0.68
C THR A 179 20.74 13.45 0.47
N PHE A 180 21.82 12.85 0.93
CA PHE A 180 22.66 13.36 2.01
C PHE A 180 24.00 13.85 1.46
N SER A 181 24.51 14.93 2.03
CA SER A 181 25.95 15.24 2.04
C SER A 181 26.65 14.36 3.09
N GLU A 182 27.93 14.58 3.31
CA GLU A 182 28.66 13.90 4.38
C GLU A 182 28.07 14.20 5.77
N THR A 183 27.47 15.37 5.94
CA THR A 183 27.03 15.86 7.25
C THR A 183 25.53 16.04 7.40
N ASN A 184 24.79 16.27 6.32
CA ASN A 184 23.39 16.71 6.39
C ASN A 184 22.51 16.11 5.30
N LEU A 185 21.19 15.98 5.57
CA LEU A 185 20.16 15.78 4.57
C LEU A 185 19.99 17.06 3.73
N LEU A 186 20.11 16.93 2.43
CA LEU A 186 19.99 18.06 1.49
C LEU A 186 18.65 18.11 0.77
N LEU A 187 18.22 16.97 0.28
CA LEU A 187 17.08 16.89 -0.64
C LEU A 187 16.28 15.62 -0.41
N VAL A 188 14.97 15.75 -0.41
CA VAL A 188 14.04 14.62 -0.41
C VAL A 188 13.12 14.76 -1.60
N THR A 189 13.10 13.77 -2.47
CA THR A 189 12.22 13.74 -3.64
C THR A 189 11.47 12.44 -3.69
N GLY A 190 10.27 12.46 -4.24
CA GLY A 190 9.55 11.22 -4.45
C GLY A 190 8.06 11.40 -4.65
N THR A 191 7.41 10.25 -4.70
CA THR A 191 5.97 10.16 -4.83
C THR A 191 5.45 9.31 -3.67
N CYS A 192 4.60 9.90 -2.83
CA CYS A 192 3.93 9.21 -1.74
C CYS A 192 2.62 9.90 -1.39
N PRO A 193 1.52 9.18 -1.19
CA PRO A 193 0.26 9.79 -0.82
C PRO A 193 0.30 10.34 0.61
N LEU A 194 0.48 11.66 0.78
CA LEU A 194 0.34 12.35 2.09
C LEU A 194 -1.12 12.62 2.45
N THR A 195 -2.04 11.95 1.82
CA THR A 195 -3.48 12.23 1.85
C THR A 195 -4.21 11.33 2.85
N ALA A 196 -5.49 11.66 3.06
CA ALA A 196 -6.40 10.71 3.70
C ALA A 196 -6.71 9.59 2.70
N VAL A 197 -6.53 8.36 3.14
CA VAL A 197 -6.87 7.15 2.38
C VAL A 197 -8.23 6.67 2.86
N ARG A 198 -9.15 6.39 1.93
CA ARG A 198 -10.45 5.80 2.22
C ARG A 198 -10.57 4.48 1.47
N GLU A 199 -10.85 3.41 2.18
CA GLU A 199 -11.17 2.14 1.56
C GLU A 199 -12.44 2.26 0.72
N ASN A 200 -12.38 1.75 -0.50
CA ASN A 200 -13.53 1.69 -1.39
C ASN A 200 -14.17 0.30 -1.26
N ALA A 201 -15.10 0.17 -0.32
CA ALA A 201 -15.76 -1.09 0.02
C ALA A 201 -16.58 -1.72 -1.13
N GLY A 202 -16.75 -1.01 -2.26
CA GLY A 202 -17.52 -1.47 -3.42
C GLY A 202 -16.72 -2.16 -4.52
N SER A 203 -15.39 -2.20 -4.45
CA SER A 203 -14.59 -2.90 -5.45
C SER A 203 -14.45 -4.38 -5.07
N ALA A 204 -15.10 -5.26 -5.85
CA ALA A 204 -14.92 -6.70 -5.72
C ALA A 204 -13.47 -7.05 -6.12
N ALA A 205 -12.63 -7.33 -5.14
CA ALA A 205 -11.28 -7.81 -5.38
C ALA A 205 -11.30 -9.30 -5.75
N LEU A 206 -10.39 -9.69 -6.63
CA LEU A 206 -10.23 -11.09 -7.04
C LEU A 206 -9.79 -11.94 -5.86
N ASP A 207 -10.38 -13.11 -5.71
CA ASP A 207 -9.91 -14.13 -4.78
C ASP A 207 -8.57 -14.75 -5.24
N PRO A 208 -7.82 -15.40 -4.33
CA PRO A 208 -6.50 -15.95 -4.64
C PRO A 208 -6.53 -16.97 -5.79
N SER A 209 -7.54 -17.83 -5.83
CA SER A 209 -7.67 -18.87 -6.86
C SER A 209 -7.84 -18.26 -8.23
N THR A 210 -8.73 -17.26 -8.35
CA THR A 210 -8.93 -16.52 -9.59
C THR A 210 -7.66 -15.76 -9.99
N ALA A 211 -6.95 -15.16 -9.05
CA ALA A 211 -5.71 -14.43 -9.33
C ALA A 211 -4.62 -15.37 -9.89
N VAL A 212 -4.43 -16.55 -9.28
CA VAL A 212 -3.49 -17.56 -9.77
C VAL A 212 -3.87 -18.05 -11.17
N MET A 213 -5.15 -18.35 -11.42
CA MET A 213 -5.59 -18.75 -12.76
C MET A 213 -5.34 -17.68 -13.82
N ARG A 214 -5.55 -16.39 -13.46
CA ARG A 214 -5.20 -15.28 -14.36
C ARG A 214 -3.71 -15.15 -14.62
N LEU A 215 -2.87 -15.43 -13.60
CA LEU A 215 -1.43 -15.51 -13.80
C LEU A 215 -1.07 -16.61 -14.81
N LEU A 216 -1.63 -17.81 -14.65
CA LEU A 216 -1.34 -18.94 -15.55
C LEU A 216 -1.78 -18.61 -17.00
N ASP A 217 -2.96 -18.05 -17.20
CA ASP A 217 -3.44 -17.59 -18.51
C ASP A 217 -2.47 -16.57 -19.13
N TYR A 218 -1.94 -15.64 -18.32
CA TYR A 218 -0.97 -14.64 -18.75
C TYR A 218 0.37 -15.27 -19.13
N LEU A 219 0.90 -16.18 -18.29
CA LEU A 219 2.19 -16.85 -18.54
C LEU A 219 2.13 -17.67 -19.83
N ASP A 220 1.07 -18.46 -20.02
CA ASP A 220 0.87 -19.25 -21.22
C ASP A 220 0.77 -18.39 -22.47
N SER A 221 -0.07 -17.37 -22.45
CA SER A 221 -0.24 -16.43 -23.57
C SER A 221 1.02 -15.64 -23.93
N SER A 222 1.90 -15.42 -22.95
CA SER A 222 3.18 -14.69 -23.10
C SER A 222 4.37 -15.61 -23.38
N GLY A 223 4.16 -16.94 -23.43
CA GLY A 223 5.19 -17.92 -23.72
C GLY A 223 6.18 -18.17 -22.57
N TYR A 224 5.84 -17.82 -21.34
CA TYR A 224 6.62 -18.16 -20.16
C TYR A 224 6.35 -19.60 -19.73
N VAL A 225 7.41 -20.35 -19.45
CA VAL A 225 7.31 -21.71 -18.89
C VAL A 225 7.67 -21.64 -17.41
N CYS A 226 6.67 -21.42 -16.58
CA CYS A 226 6.83 -21.38 -15.13
C CYS A 226 6.70 -22.80 -14.55
N SER A 227 7.60 -23.19 -13.65
CA SER A 227 7.54 -24.46 -12.94
C SER A 227 7.34 -24.31 -11.44
N ARG A 228 7.55 -23.10 -10.89
CA ARG A 228 7.46 -22.86 -9.45
C ARG A 228 7.00 -21.45 -9.12
N ILE A 229 6.05 -21.34 -8.19
CA ILE A 229 5.66 -20.12 -7.51
C ILE A 229 6.28 -20.14 -6.11
N THR A 230 7.15 -19.17 -5.82
CA THR A 230 7.89 -19.09 -4.55
C THR A 230 7.17 -18.23 -3.50
N ASP A 231 6.46 -17.19 -3.93
CA ASP A 231 5.67 -16.34 -3.03
C ASP A 231 4.47 -15.74 -3.75
N ILE A 232 3.41 -15.49 -2.98
CA ILE A 232 2.24 -14.72 -3.38
C ILE A 232 1.96 -13.71 -2.29
N SER A 233 1.92 -12.45 -2.65
CA SER A 233 1.69 -11.36 -1.71
C SER A 233 0.83 -10.26 -2.31
N HIS A 234 0.48 -9.28 -1.48
CA HIS A 234 -0.25 -8.10 -1.92
C HIS A 234 0.62 -6.86 -1.86
N CYS A 235 0.45 -6.01 -2.85
CA CYS A 235 0.97 -4.66 -2.86
C CYS A 235 -0.08 -3.69 -3.43
N TYR A 236 0.24 -2.42 -3.43
CA TYR A 236 -0.55 -1.38 -4.06
C TYR A 236 0.22 -0.71 -5.19
N LYS A 237 -0.52 -0.23 -6.19
CA LYS A 237 -0.05 0.74 -7.17
C LYS A 237 -0.84 2.02 -7.00
N MET A 238 -0.16 3.14 -6.93
CA MET A 238 -0.80 4.44 -6.88
C MET A 238 -1.04 4.96 -8.29
N ASP A 239 -2.30 5.25 -8.60
CA ASP A 239 -2.70 5.99 -9.80
C ASP A 239 -3.12 7.39 -9.36
N ALA A 240 -2.23 8.36 -9.59
CA ALA A 240 -2.42 9.75 -9.20
C ALA A 240 -2.96 10.59 -10.35
N ALA A 241 -3.93 11.46 -10.07
CA ALA A 241 -4.41 12.44 -11.01
C ALA A 241 -3.92 13.85 -10.66
N ALA A 242 -3.68 14.67 -11.67
CA ALA A 242 -3.30 16.07 -11.48
C ALA A 242 -4.38 16.90 -10.76
N SER A 243 -5.62 16.41 -10.72
CA SER A 243 -6.74 17.01 -9.97
C SER A 243 -6.58 16.95 -8.44
N GLY A 244 -5.59 16.21 -7.92
CA GLY A 244 -5.42 15.95 -6.48
C GLY A 244 -6.24 14.76 -5.97
N GLU A 245 -6.88 14.03 -6.86
CA GLU A 245 -7.50 12.74 -6.61
C GLU A 245 -6.62 11.60 -7.10
N GLY A 246 -6.83 10.41 -6.59
CA GLY A 246 -6.10 9.22 -7.02
C GLY A 246 -6.67 7.97 -6.41
N THR A 247 -6.05 6.85 -6.72
CA THR A 247 -6.42 5.55 -6.17
C THR A 247 -5.19 4.76 -5.79
N LEU A 248 -5.30 3.93 -4.75
CA LEU A 248 -4.43 2.79 -4.53
C LEU A 248 -5.14 1.56 -5.08
N THR A 249 -4.66 1.10 -6.21
CA THR A 249 -5.15 -0.11 -6.86
C THR A 249 -4.46 -1.32 -6.23
N PRO A 250 -5.21 -2.30 -5.68
CA PRO A 250 -4.62 -3.50 -5.13
C PRO A 250 -4.00 -4.33 -6.26
N LEU A 251 -2.81 -4.85 -6.03
CA LEU A 251 -2.15 -5.78 -6.93
C LEU A 251 -1.88 -7.09 -6.20
N TRP A 252 -2.05 -8.19 -6.92
CA TRP A 252 -1.45 -9.46 -6.61
C TRP A 252 0.00 -9.46 -7.10
N HIS A 253 0.92 -9.78 -6.25
CA HIS A 253 2.34 -9.93 -6.56
C HIS A 253 2.72 -11.41 -6.45
N PHE A 254 3.32 -11.93 -7.51
CA PHE A 254 3.74 -13.31 -7.62
C PHE A 254 5.24 -13.36 -7.89
N SER A 255 5.98 -14.03 -7.02
CA SER A 255 7.37 -14.38 -7.24
C SER A 255 7.43 -15.80 -7.81
N THR A 256 8.09 -15.95 -8.94
CA THR A 256 8.19 -17.24 -9.65
C THR A 256 9.63 -17.53 -10.06
N ASP A 257 9.89 -18.77 -10.52
CA ASP A 257 11.18 -19.15 -11.09
C ASP A 257 11.54 -18.45 -12.42
N VAL A 258 10.56 -17.79 -13.06
CA VAL A 258 10.75 -17.05 -14.32
C VAL A 258 10.65 -15.52 -14.15
N GLY A 259 10.42 -15.03 -12.94
CA GLY A 259 10.40 -13.60 -12.62
C GLY A 259 9.27 -13.16 -11.69
N GLU A 260 9.16 -11.84 -11.54
CA GLU A 260 8.16 -11.19 -10.71
C GLU A 260 7.00 -10.71 -11.57
N PHE A 261 5.77 -11.02 -11.17
CA PHE A 261 4.56 -10.66 -11.91
C PHE A 261 3.58 -9.92 -11.02
N TYR A 262 2.93 -8.92 -11.59
CA TYR A 262 1.92 -8.13 -10.92
C TYR A 262 0.60 -8.22 -11.68
N LEU A 263 -0.47 -8.56 -10.99
CA LEU A 263 -1.81 -8.56 -11.55
C LEU A 263 -2.70 -7.56 -10.81
N ASN A 264 -3.47 -6.79 -11.57
CA ASN A 264 -4.48 -5.92 -11.01
C ASN A 264 -5.52 -6.74 -10.22
N GLY A 265 -5.63 -6.46 -8.92
CA GLY A 265 -6.49 -7.21 -8.01
C GLY A 265 -7.99 -7.06 -8.26
N ILE A 266 -8.39 -6.16 -9.15
CA ILE A 266 -9.80 -5.94 -9.54
C ILE A 266 -10.07 -6.57 -10.90
N THR A 267 -9.20 -6.29 -11.89
CA THR A 267 -9.45 -6.68 -13.29
C THR A 267 -8.78 -7.99 -13.69
N GLY A 268 -7.80 -8.45 -12.93
CA GLY A 268 -6.98 -9.63 -13.25
C GLY A 268 -6.01 -9.44 -14.42
N LYS A 269 -5.83 -8.22 -14.91
CA LYS A 269 -4.89 -7.92 -15.98
C LYS A 269 -3.47 -7.79 -15.44
N ALA A 270 -2.49 -8.26 -16.22
CA ALA A 270 -1.09 -8.03 -15.90
C ALA A 270 -0.76 -6.53 -15.90
N GLU A 271 0.01 -6.10 -14.92
CA GLU A 271 0.47 -4.72 -14.74
C GLU A 271 1.99 -4.68 -14.83
N THR A 272 2.50 -3.71 -15.60
CA THR A 272 3.92 -3.42 -15.61
C THR A 272 4.23 -2.45 -14.48
N VAL A 273 5.07 -2.89 -13.55
CA VAL A 273 5.57 -2.05 -12.47
C VAL A 273 6.97 -1.57 -12.83
N THR A 274 7.09 -0.31 -13.21
CA THR A 274 8.41 0.31 -13.39
C THR A 274 8.93 0.71 -12.02
N GLN A 275 9.84 -0.06 -11.45
CA GLN A 275 10.61 0.39 -10.29
C GLN A 275 11.56 1.48 -10.80
N ASN A 276 11.29 2.73 -10.45
CA ASN A 276 12.22 3.84 -10.71
C ASN A 276 13.45 3.68 -9.79
N ASN A 277 14.44 2.91 -10.28
CA ASN A 277 15.74 2.75 -9.64
C ASN A 277 16.50 4.08 -9.57
#